data_f62706ce47a15757ab5a4b3cc502999b
#
_entry.id   f62706ce47a15757ab5a4b3cc502999b
#
_cell.length_a   1.000
_cell.length_b   1.000
_cell.length_c   1.000
_cell.angle_alpha   90.00
_cell.angle_beta   90.00
_cell.angle_gamma   90.00
#
_symmetry.space_group_name_H-M   'P 1'
#
loop_
_entity.id
_entity.type
_entity.pdbx_description
1 polymer ?
#
loop_
_entity_poly.entity_id
_entity_poly.type
_entity_poly.pdbx_seq_one_letter_code
_entity_poly.pdbx_strand_id
1 'polypeptide(L)'
;MALSRKKKIIIGSTVGALLVIVVLASVFATRKDTPEVTVVKVETRPELRSTVTSSGEVRPIQFMNLTSEVQGRIEEIYVKEGQMVKKGEPLVRLDPNQLESSTDAQLAAFQASQDDVRSSQSQVAAAQNQLAQQQQSVNQAQVAVDSARQGVVTAETDVKGAQNKLRQAERELKRNEQLLESGVISRQEFDRFRDAVDDARVALDTASARLESQRIAVRDSQARLVSQQVAVRDARRAVETANIGVSSSQSRAEQQAAVLRGQRSQRDKTLQVAPINGVVAEIPSKVGTFAVASLSSTALMTIADMSTINVEVKVDETEIDKVEVGQKAKIKVDAFGEQEIEGEVTQKTPLAVGKSQTSGGLSTNINVQEAKEFRVVIQLVNLTEETQNGLRPGMSATAVITTKTVENVIAVPLQAVVEKKPDDANGSNSVPAAPTPSEKPKPIKGVYILDGNKARFVAVETGITGESDIQITSGLSEGQEVITGPSRILNTLKEDTLVKKQEKKEGGATPAS
;
A
#
# COMPACT_ATOMS: atom_id res chain seq x y z
N MET A 1 -88.54 81.71 -18.23
CA MET A 1 -88.49 80.80 -19.39
C MET A 1 -88.78 79.38 -18.92
N ALA A 2 -89.95 78.86 -19.23
CA ALA A 2 -90.41 77.54 -18.80
C ALA A 2 -89.93 76.48 -19.78
N LEU A 3 -89.08 75.50 -19.32
CA LEU A 3 -88.59 74.38 -20.13
C LEU A 3 -89.74 73.48 -20.58
N SER A 4 -89.82 73.28 -21.89
CA SER A 4 -90.80 72.44 -22.58
C SER A 4 -90.87 71.02 -21.97
N ARG A 5 -92.08 70.43 -21.79
CA ARG A 5 -92.38 69.11 -21.22
C ARG A 5 -91.52 67.98 -21.83
N LYS A 6 -91.09 68.04 -23.10
CA LYS A 6 -90.20 67.04 -23.76
C LYS A 6 -88.77 67.02 -23.23
N LYS A 7 -88.21 68.18 -22.80
CA LYS A 7 -86.83 68.20 -22.21
C LYS A 7 -86.79 67.65 -20.80
N LYS A 8 -87.86 67.73 -19.99
CA LYS A 8 -87.94 67.13 -18.65
C LYS A 8 -88.00 65.61 -18.69
N ILE A 9 -88.64 65.05 -19.71
CA ILE A 9 -88.73 63.60 -19.89
C ILE A 9 -87.36 63.03 -20.34
N ILE A 10 -86.64 63.72 -21.21
CA ILE A 10 -85.32 63.31 -21.67
C ILE A 10 -84.28 63.38 -20.53
N ILE A 11 -84.30 64.39 -19.68
CA ILE A 11 -83.44 64.53 -18.51
C ILE A 11 -83.77 63.45 -17.47
N GLY A 12 -85.06 63.16 -17.24
CA GLY A 12 -85.46 62.08 -16.32
C GLY A 12 -85.01 60.67 -16.79
N SER A 13 -85.12 60.43 -18.11
CA SER A 13 -84.67 59.11 -18.66
C SER A 13 -83.17 58.97 -18.68
N THR A 14 -82.38 60.04 -18.91
CA THR A 14 -80.91 59.99 -18.85
C THR A 14 -80.41 59.82 -17.44
N VAL A 15 -80.99 60.43 -16.42
CA VAL A 15 -80.66 60.25 -15.00
C VAL A 15 -81.04 58.83 -14.54
N GLY A 16 -82.20 58.30 -15.00
CA GLY A 16 -82.60 56.92 -14.72
C GLY A 16 -81.66 55.90 -15.34
N ALA A 17 -81.20 56.09 -16.59
CA ALA A 17 -80.23 55.22 -17.25
C ALA A 17 -78.88 55.29 -16.58
N LEU A 18 -78.48 56.48 -16.12
CA LEU A 18 -77.17 56.62 -15.40
C LEU A 18 -77.21 55.96 -14.03
N LEU A 19 -78.32 55.97 -13.31
CA LEU A 19 -78.52 55.28 -12.05
C LEU A 19 -78.51 53.76 -12.25
N VAL A 20 -79.12 53.24 -13.31
CA VAL A 20 -79.08 51.81 -13.65
C VAL A 20 -77.64 51.36 -14.02
N ILE A 21 -76.90 52.20 -14.75
CA ILE A 21 -75.49 51.91 -15.09
C ILE A 21 -74.60 51.90 -13.82
N VAL A 22 -74.84 52.85 -12.88
CA VAL A 22 -74.08 52.87 -11.61
C VAL A 22 -74.41 51.67 -10.73
N VAL A 23 -75.71 51.25 -10.68
CA VAL A 23 -76.11 50.04 -9.95
C VAL A 23 -75.51 48.77 -10.62
N LEU A 24 -75.54 48.66 -11.95
CA LEU A 24 -74.88 47.55 -12.68
C LEU A 24 -73.38 47.57 -12.52
N ALA A 25 -72.75 48.74 -12.59
CA ALA A 25 -71.32 48.87 -12.35
C ALA A 25 -70.91 48.50 -10.89
N SER A 26 -71.76 48.88 -9.91
CA SER A 26 -71.58 48.50 -8.50
C SER A 26 -71.75 47.01 -8.27
N VAL A 27 -72.68 46.33 -8.94
CA VAL A 27 -72.88 44.87 -8.87
C VAL A 27 -71.77 44.15 -9.58
N PHE A 28 -71.22 44.68 -10.68
CA PHE A 28 -70.07 44.12 -11.36
C PHE A 28 -68.73 44.31 -10.57
N ALA A 29 -68.60 45.48 -9.91
CA ALA A 29 -67.42 45.79 -9.08
C ALA A 29 -67.39 45.00 -7.76
N THR A 30 -68.52 44.45 -7.30
CA THR A 30 -68.59 43.62 -6.08
C THR A 30 -68.47 42.11 -6.32
N ARG A 31 -68.36 41.68 -7.57
CA ARG A 31 -67.92 40.27 -7.82
C ARG A 31 -66.48 40.13 -7.42
N LYS A 32 -66.17 39.80 -6.15
CA LYS A 32 -64.88 39.25 -5.75
C LYS A 32 -64.71 37.94 -6.49
N ASP A 33 -63.81 37.93 -7.47
CA ASP A 33 -63.37 36.68 -8.10
C ASP A 33 -62.89 35.73 -6.99
N THR A 34 -63.65 34.69 -6.73
CA THR A 34 -63.24 33.63 -5.80
C THR A 34 -62.05 32.92 -6.43
N PRO A 35 -60.89 32.96 -5.81
CA PRO A 35 -59.71 32.34 -6.38
C PRO A 35 -59.92 30.84 -6.58
N GLU A 36 -59.60 30.35 -7.79
CA GLU A 36 -59.59 28.90 -8.09
C GLU A 36 -58.32 28.25 -7.57
N VAL A 37 -58.52 27.21 -6.80
CA VAL A 37 -57.40 26.49 -6.14
C VAL A 37 -57.38 25.00 -6.51
N THR A 38 -56.18 24.46 -6.71
CA THR A 38 -55.97 23.03 -6.87
C THR A 38 -55.86 22.41 -5.49
N VAL A 39 -56.56 21.31 -5.26
CA VAL A 39 -56.53 20.56 -3.99
C VAL A 39 -56.07 19.13 -4.22
N VAL A 40 -55.35 18.61 -3.26
CA VAL A 40 -54.90 17.23 -3.22
C VAL A 40 -55.33 16.62 -1.88
N LYS A 41 -55.87 15.42 -1.92
CA LYS A 41 -56.23 14.68 -0.72
C LYS A 41 -54.97 14.15 -0.03
N VAL A 42 -54.89 14.34 1.26
CA VAL A 42 -53.80 13.82 2.08
C VAL A 42 -53.92 12.30 2.17
N GLU A 43 -52.93 11.63 1.69
CA GLU A 43 -52.81 10.16 1.71
C GLU A 43 -51.56 9.72 2.48
N THR A 44 -51.66 8.58 3.14
CA THR A 44 -50.50 7.95 3.76
C THR A 44 -49.63 7.33 2.68
N ARG A 45 -48.39 7.77 2.54
CA ARG A 45 -47.40 7.18 1.65
C ARG A 45 -46.76 5.95 2.33
N PRO A 46 -46.72 4.80 1.65
CA PRO A 46 -46.08 3.61 2.23
C PRO A 46 -44.58 3.83 2.51
N GLU A 47 -43.91 4.66 1.71
CA GLU A 47 -42.52 4.99 1.85
C GLU A 47 -42.22 6.40 1.34
N LEU A 48 -41.49 7.19 2.13
CA LEU A 48 -40.94 8.48 1.72
C LEU A 48 -39.43 8.45 1.93
N ARG A 49 -38.67 8.75 0.87
CA ARG A 49 -37.21 8.78 0.87
C ARG A 49 -36.73 10.22 0.73
N SER A 50 -35.82 10.60 1.60
CA SER A 50 -35.03 11.82 1.43
C SER A 50 -33.79 11.51 0.65
N THR A 51 -33.52 12.25 -0.41
CA THR A 51 -32.42 12.01 -1.32
C THR A 51 -31.54 13.24 -1.48
N VAL A 52 -30.26 13.02 -1.70
CA VAL A 52 -29.29 14.04 -2.09
C VAL A 52 -28.77 13.67 -3.48
N THR A 53 -28.94 14.59 -4.42
CA THR A 53 -28.49 14.41 -5.81
C THR A 53 -27.19 15.16 -6.02
N SER A 54 -26.18 14.48 -6.50
CA SER A 54 -24.85 15.06 -6.73
C SER A 54 -24.25 14.54 -8.03
N SER A 55 -23.56 15.41 -8.74
CA SER A 55 -22.80 15.06 -9.94
C SER A 55 -21.36 14.68 -9.60
N GLY A 56 -20.77 13.81 -10.39
CA GLY A 56 -19.41 13.33 -10.22
C GLY A 56 -18.88 12.63 -11.44
N GLU A 57 -17.84 11.85 -11.24
CA GLU A 57 -17.17 11.14 -12.33
C GLU A 57 -16.83 9.69 -11.91
N VAL A 58 -16.82 8.81 -12.88
CA VAL A 58 -16.37 7.42 -12.71
C VAL A 58 -14.87 7.41 -12.49
N ARG A 59 -14.42 6.78 -11.39
CA ARG A 59 -13.01 6.61 -11.07
C ARG A 59 -12.67 5.15 -10.80
N PRO A 60 -11.52 4.67 -11.25
CA PRO A 60 -11.02 3.35 -10.85
C PRO A 60 -10.66 3.39 -9.37
N ILE A 61 -10.53 2.20 -8.77
CA ILE A 61 -10.11 2.10 -7.38
C ILE A 61 -8.70 2.67 -7.18
N GLN A 62 -7.83 2.50 -8.17
CA GLN A 62 -6.45 2.95 -8.12
C GLN A 62 -5.93 3.31 -9.51
N PHE A 63 -5.21 4.43 -9.60
CA PHE A 63 -4.34 4.76 -10.72
C PHE A 63 -2.89 4.46 -10.36
N MET A 64 -2.17 3.88 -11.28
CA MET A 64 -0.75 3.66 -11.13
C MET A 64 0.02 4.29 -12.29
N ASN A 65 0.82 5.29 -11.98
CA ASN A 65 1.72 5.91 -12.93
C ASN A 65 2.99 5.06 -13.02
N LEU A 66 3.20 4.43 -14.16
CA LEU A 66 4.42 3.68 -14.45
C LEU A 66 5.52 4.67 -14.84
N THR A 67 6.53 4.79 -14.00
CA THR A 67 7.74 5.59 -14.27
C THR A 67 8.91 4.64 -14.54
N SER A 68 9.90 5.09 -15.30
CA SER A 68 11.10 4.30 -15.53
C SER A 68 11.98 4.25 -14.28
N GLU A 69 12.41 3.05 -13.90
CA GLU A 69 13.38 2.85 -12.82
C GLU A 69 14.85 2.94 -13.31
N VAL A 70 15.06 2.86 -14.63
CA VAL A 70 16.37 2.98 -15.28
C VAL A 70 16.31 4.00 -16.39
N GLN A 71 17.42 4.63 -16.66
CA GLN A 71 17.51 5.56 -17.78
C GLN A 71 17.75 4.81 -19.10
N GLY A 72 17.12 5.26 -20.17
CA GLY A 72 17.29 4.67 -21.49
C GLY A 72 16.32 5.25 -22.51
N ARG A 73 16.60 5.03 -23.79
CA ARG A 73 15.68 5.40 -24.87
C ARG A 73 14.57 4.36 -24.96
N ILE A 74 13.33 4.78 -25.17
CA ILE A 74 12.21 3.88 -25.43
C ILE A 74 12.40 3.27 -26.81
N GLU A 75 12.58 1.97 -26.87
CA GLU A 75 12.75 1.20 -28.11
C GLU A 75 11.40 0.78 -28.67
N GLU A 76 10.53 0.26 -27.81
CA GLU A 76 9.24 -0.28 -28.21
C GLU A 76 8.19 -0.12 -27.09
N ILE A 77 6.94 0.10 -27.50
CA ILE A 77 5.75 0.11 -26.63
C ILE A 77 4.81 -0.98 -27.15
N TYR A 78 4.54 -1.99 -26.33
CA TYR A 78 3.80 -3.19 -26.72
C TYR A 78 2.28 -3.05 -26.64
N VAL A 79 1.79 -2.01 -25.95
CA VAL A 79 0.37 -1.84 -25.66
C VAL A 79 -0.16 -0.51 -26.20
N LYS A 80 -1.48 -0.43 -26.32
CA LYS A 80 -2.20 0.77 -26.78
C LYS A 80 -3.08 1.30 -25.66
N GLU A 81 -3.42 2.59 -25.72
CA GLU A 81 -4.42 3.19 -24.83
C GLU A 81 -5.76 2.45 -24.93
N GLY A 82 -6.39 2.22 -23.79
CA GLY A 82 -7.62 1.45 -23.68
C GLY A 82 -7.45 -0.08 -23.68
N GLN A 83 -6.23 -0.61 -23.84
CA GLN A 83 -5.98 -2.05 -23.81
C GLN A 83 -5.98 -2.58 -22.38
N MET A 84 -6.61 -3.74 -22.15
CA MET A 84 -6.51 -4.48 -20.90
C MET A 84 -5.15 -5.16 -20.79
N VAL A 85 -4.52 -5.05 -19.62
CA VAL A 85 -3.22 -5.66 -19.31
C VAL A 85 -3.28 -6.44 -18.01
N LYS A 86 -2.52 -7.52 -17.93
CA LYS A 86 -2.37 -8.34 -16.74
C LYS A 86 -1.05 -8.03 -16.03
N LYS A 87 -1.05 -8.19 -14.72
CA LYS A 87 0.18 -8.06 -13.92
C LYS A 87 1.29 -8.95 -14.48
N GLY A 88 2.47 -8.34 -14.74
CA GLY A 88 3.63 -9.01 -15.32
C GLY A 88 3.67 -8.99 -16.86
N GLU A 89 2.66 -8.46 -17.53
CA GLU A 89 2.65 -8.30 -18.99
C GLU A 89 3.62 -7.20 -19.43
N PRO A 90 4.44 -7.44 -20.48
CA PRO A 90 5.39 -6.45 -20.97
C PRO A 90 4.67 -5.24 -21.57
N LEU A 91 5.10 -4.04 -21.18
CA LEU A 91 4.47 -2.78 -21.58
C LEU A 91 5.39 -1.92 -22.44
N VAL A 92 6.62 -1.68 -21.95
CA VAL A 92 7.59 -0.81 -22.59
C VAL A 92 8.96 -1.47 -22.51
N ARG A 93 9.69 -1.43 -23.61
CA ARG A 93 11.10 -1.83 -23.67
C ARG A 93 11.97 -0.60 -23.86
N LEU A 94 12.94 -0.47 -22.98
CA LEU A 94 14.02 0.50 -23.11
C LEU A 94 15.21 -0.15 -23.78
N ASP A 95 16.03 0.63 -24.47
CA ASP A 95 17.29 0.18 -25.09
C ASP A 95 18.22 -0.44 -24.04
N PRO A 96 18.50 -1.75 -24.11
CA PRO A 96 19.29 -2.45 -23.11
C PRO A 96 20.80 -2.39 -23.37
N ASN A 97 21.27 -1.92 -24.53
CA ASN A 97 22.64 -2.10 -25.03
C ASN A 97 23.72 -1.69 -24.02
N GLN A 98 23.55 -0.53 -23.37
CA GLN A 98 24.50 -0.02 -22.39
C GLN A 98 24.54 -0.90 -21.12
N LEU A 99 23.35 -1.33 -20.65
CA LEU A 99 23.24 -2.16 -19.43
C LEU A 99 23.65 -3.61 -19.70
N GLU A 100 23.42 -4.10 -20.93
CA GLU A 100 23.85 -5.41 -21.38
C GLU A 100 25.39 -5.48 -21.43
N SER A 101 26.03 -4.51 -22.10
CA SER A 101 27.50 -4.41 -22.12
C SER A 101 28.11 -4.29 -20.74
N SER A 102 27.51 -3.55 -19.82
CA SER A 102 27.93 -3.46 -18.41
C SER A 102 27.74 -4.79 -17.67
N THR A 103 26.65 -5.52 -17.94
CA THR A 103 26.38 -6.84 -17.36
C THR A 103 27.41 -7.86 -17.84
N ASP A 104 27.77 -7.85 -19.11
CA ASP A 104 28.78 -8.75 -19.70
C ASP A 104 30.17 -8.47 -19.13
N ALA A 105 30.53 -7.21 -18.95
CA ALA A 105 31.78 -6.83 -18.29
C ALA A 105 31.83 -7.37 -16.84
N GLN A 106 30.73 -7.26 -16.09
CA GLN A 106 30.65 -7.78 -14.72
C GLN A 106 30.61 -9.32 -14.68
N LEU A 107 30.02 -9.96 -15.68
CA LEU A 107 30.08 -11.42 -15.82
C LEU A 107 31.53 -11.90 -16.02
N ALA A 108 32.29 -11.23 -16.90
CA ALA A 108 33.70 -11.54 -17.10
C ALA A 108 34.54 -11.32 -15.82
N ALA A 109 34.27 -10.23 -15.07
CA ALA A 109 34.93 -9.98 -13.79
C ALA A 109 34.60 -11.05 -12.73
N PHE A 110 33.35 -11.50 -12.67
CA PHE A 110 32.95 -12.61 -11.80
C PHE A 110 33.63 -13.92 -12.19
N GLN A 111 33.71 -14.26 -13.48
CA GLN A 111 34.44 -15.44 -13.96
C GLN A 111 35.90 -15.40 -13.59
N ALA A 112 36.58 -14.25 -13.77
CA ALA A 112 37.96 -14.06 -13.35
C ALA A 112 38.13 -14.29 -11.84
N SER A 113 37.22 -13.80 -11.01
CA SER A 113 37.27 -14.04 -9.56
C SER A 113 37.04 -15.50 -9.16
N GLN A 114 36.28 -16.27 -9.95
CA GLN A 114 36.14 -17.72 -9.76
C GLN A 114 37.44 -18.47 -10.12
N ASP A 115 38.15 -18.03 -11.16
CA ASP A 115 39.43 -18.58 -11.53
C ASP A 115 40.49 -18.29 -10.45
N ASP A 116 40.42 -17.12 -9.80
CA ASP A 116 41.26 -16.80 -8.62
C ASP A 116 41.00 -17.77 -7.45
N VAL A 117 39.73 -18.12 -7.19
CA VAL A 117 39.37 -19.14 -6.18
C VAL A 117 39.99 -20.49 -6.54
N ARG A 118 39.87 -20.91 -7.80
CA ARG A 118 40.45 -22.18 -8.29
C ARG A 118 41.98 -22.20 -8.16
N SER A 119 42.63 -21.07 -8.50
CA SER A 119 44.07 -20.88 -8.31
C SER A 119 44.48 -21.01 -6.84
N SER A 120 43.75 -20.35 -5.94
CA SER A 120 43.99 -20.44 -4.49
C SER A 120 43.77 -21.85 -3.95
N GLN A 121 42.80 -22.60 -4.45
CA GLN A 121 42.57 -24.00 -4.13
C GLN A 121 43.76 -24.89 -4.57
N SER A 122 44.33 -24.59 -5.75
CA SER A 122 45.54 -25.29 -6.22
C SER A 122 46.75 -25.01 -5.31
N GLN A 123 46.85 -23.78 -4.77
CA GLN A 123 47.89 -23.44 -3.78
C GLN A 123 47.72 -24.23 -2.47
N VAL A 124 46.50 -24.44 -2.00
CA VAL A 124 46.20 -25.29 -0.83
C VAL A 124 46.66 -26.73 -1.11
N ALA A 125 46.32 -27.29 -2.28
CA ALA A 125 46.74 -28.64 -2.65
C ALA A 125 48.28 -28.77 -2.69
N ALA A 126 48.99 -27.78 -3.21
CA ALA A 126 50.45 -27.76 -3.21
C ALA A 126 51.02 -27.69 -1.78
N ALA A 127 50.46 -26.86 -0.91
CA ALA A 127 50.88 -26.77 0.51
C ALA A 127 50.58 -28.07 1.27
N GLN A 128 49.46 -28.76 0.99
CA GLN A 128 49.12 -30.06 1.56
C GLN A 128 50.12 -31.15 1.12
N ASN A 129 50.53 -31.18 -0.15
CA ASN A 129 51.55 -32.08 -0.65
C ASN A 129 52.89 -31.84 0.05
N GLN A 130 53.27 -30.57 0.24
CA GLN A 130 54.50 -30.23 0.98
C GLN A 130 54.42 -30.68 2.44
N LEU A 131 53.27 -30.51 3.10
CA LEU A 131 53.07 -31.02 4.46
C LEU A 131 53.22 -32.54 4.52
N ALA A 132 52.64 -33.27 3.57
CA ALA A 132 52.76 -34.75 3.49
C ALA A 132 54.23 -35.20 3.34
N GLN A 133 55.01 -34.48 2.52
CA GLN A 133 56.45 -34.74 2.38
C GLN A 133 57.19 -34.52 3.70
N GLN A 134 56.93 -33.43 4.43
CA GLN A 134 57.55 -33.17 5.72
C GLN A 134 57.16 -34.22 6.78
N GLN A 135 55.92 -34.67 6.79
CA GLN A 135 55.45 -35.75 7.64
C GLN A 135 56.21 -37.06 7.36
N GLN A 136 56.43 -37.37 6.09
CA GLN A 136 57.23 -38.54 5.71
C GLN A 136 58.70 -38.42 6.21
N SER A 137 59.27 -37.20 6.14
CA SER A 137 60.62 -36.94 6.68
C SER A 137 60.70 -37.11 8.20
N VAL A 138 59.65 -36.72 8.94
CA VAL A 138 59.52 -36.97 10.39
C VAL A 138 59.50 -38.49 10.67
N ASN A 139 58.72 -39.27 9.91
CA ASN A 139 58.68 -40.73 10.07
C ASN A 139 60.04 -41.36 9.85
N GLN A 140 60.77 -40.89 8.82
CA GLN A 140 62.17 -41.39 8.58
C GLN A 140 63.12 -41.03 9.73
N ALA A 141 63.02 -39.76 10.23
CA ALA A 141 63.79 -39.31 11.36
C ALA A 141 63.49 -40.12 12.66
N GLN A 142 62.19 -40.43 12.87
CA GLN A 142 61.78 -41.29 13.98
C GLN A 142 62.37 -42.68 13.91
N VAL A 143 62.38 -43.33 12.73
CA VAL A 143 63.05 -44.66 12.51
C VAL A 143 64.53 -44.56 12.79
N ALA A 144 65.20 -43.47 12.41
CA ALA A 144 66.62 -43.25 12.71
C ALA A 144 66.85 -43.12 14.22
N VAL A 145 66.01 -42.45 14.99
CA VAL A 145 66.07 -42.38 16.46
C VAL A 145 65.93 -43.78 17.06
N ASP A 146 64.97 -44.57 16.59
CA ASP A 146 64.73 -45.91 17.13
C ASP A 146 65.86 -46.86 16.81
N SER A 147 66.47 -46.76 15.62
CA SER A 147 67.68 -47.49 15.26
C SER A 147 68.91 -47.14 16.15
N ALA A 148 69.11 -45.82 16.39
CA ALA A 148 70.18 -45.36 17.28
C ALA A 148 69.95 -45.83 18.73
N ARG A 149 68.71 -45.83 19.23
CA ARG A 149 68.35 -46.39 20.55
C ARG A 149 68.68 -47.88 20.64
N GLN A 150 68.38 -48.62 19.59
CA GLN A 150 68.77 -50.06 19.55
C GLN A 150 70.30 -50.23 19.62
N GLY A 151 71.08 -49.34 19.00
CA GLY A 151 72.53 -49.29 19.13
C GLY A 151 73.01 -49.09 20.58
N VAL A 152 72.27 -48.18 21.34
CA VAL A 152 72.58 -48.00 22.78
C VAL A 152 72.29 -49.26 23.56
N VAL A 153 71.19 -49.98 23.34
CA VAL A 153 70.84 -51.23 24.03
C VAL A 153 71.89 -52.27 23.78
N THR A 154 72.43 -52.38 22.54
CA THR A 154 73.50 -53.29 22.22
C THR A 154 74.81 -52.95 22.96
N ALA A 155 75.19 -51.66 22.95
CA ALA A 155 76.37 -51.17 23.65
C ALA A 155 76.30 -51.34 25.19
N GLU A 156 75.11 -51.14 25.78
CA GLU A 156 74.82 -51.39 27.20
C GLU A 156 75.04 -52.90 27.54
N THR A 157 74.63 -53.77 26.63
CA THR A 157 74.88 -55.24 26.79
C THR A 157 76.32 -55.54 26.73
N ASP A 158 77.09 -54.91 25.81
CA ASP A 158 78.57 -55.08 25.71
C ASP A 158 79.28 -54.59 26.99
N VAL A 159 78.88 -53.40 27.53
CA VAL A 159 79.43 -52.91 28.81
C VAL A 159 79.16 -53.90 29.93
N LYS A 160 77.94 -54.43 30.03
CA LYS A 160 77.54 -55.39 31.05
C LYS A 160 78.37 -56.69 30.90
N GLY A 161 78.65 -57.14 29.67
CA GLY A 161 79.54 -58.27 29.38
C GLY A 161 80.97 -58.01 29.81
N ALA A 162 81.54 -56.84 29.51
CA ALA A 162 82.87 -56.41 29.91
C ALA A 162 83.03 -56.29 31.45
N GLN A 163 81.97 -55.70 32.12
CA GLN A 163 81.93 -55.65 33.59
C GLN A 163 81.95 -57.03 34.24
N ASN A 164 81.20 -57.97 33.67
CA ASN A 164 81.24 -59.38 34.16
C ASN A 164 82.59 -60.00 34.03
N LYS A 165 83.30 -59.79 32.88
CA LYS A 165 84.68 -60.29 32.65
C LYS A 165 85.63 -59.65 33.66
N LEU A 166 85.60 -58.35 33.86
CA LEU A 166 86.42 -57.66 34.86
C LEU A 166 86.20 -58.25 36.26
N ARG A 167 84.94 -58.36 36.70
CA ARG A 167 84.62 -58.99 38.00
C ARG A 167 85.14 -60.44 38.12
N GLN A 168 85.14 -61.19 37.04
CA GLN A 168 85.70 -62.53 37.01
C GLN A 168 87.22 -62.49 37.18
N ALA A 169 87.90 -61.65 36.40
CA ALA A 169 89.37 -61.49 36.48
C ALA A 169 89.83 -61.01 37.87
N GLU A 170 89.09 -60.04 38.46
CA GLU A 170 89.32 -59.54 39.83
C GLU A 170 89.18 -60.68 40.87
N ARG A 171 88.13 -61.52 40.76
CA ARG A 171 87.99 -62.69 41.65
C ARG A 171 89.11 -63.72 41.50
N GLU A 172 89.56 -63.94 40.26
CA GLU A 172 90.70 -64.87 39.99
C GLU A 172 91.99 -64.27 40.49
N LEU A 173 92.24 -62.97 40.30
CA LEU A 173 93.43 -62.29 40.86
C LEU A 173 93.47 -62.43 42.41
N LYS A 174 92.37 -62.11 43.07
CA LYS A 174 92.22 -62.18 44.54
C LYS A 174 92.46 -63.61 45.07
N ARG A 175 91.98 -64.63 44.35
CA ARG A 175 92.27 -66.05 44.69
C ARG A 175 93.76 -66.40 44.52
N ASN A 176 94.34 -65.92 43.42
CA ASN A 176 95.75 -66.20 43.16
C ASN A 176 96.71 -65.38 44.03
N GLU A 177 96.29 -64.22 44.53
CA GLU A 177 97.01 -63.45 45.56
C GLU A 177 97.18 -64.26 46.84
N GLN A 178 96.12 -64.94 47.32
CA GLN A 178 96.22 -65.86 48.46
C GLN A 178 97.10 -67.09 48.22
N LEU A 179 97.12 -67.57 46.97
CA LEU A 179 98.02 -68.72 46.57
C LEU A 179 99.48 -68.29 46.47
N LEU A 180 99.74 -67.02 46.06
CA LEU A 180 101.13 -66.47 46.08
C LEU A 180 101.61 -66.25 47.51
N GLU A 181 100.79 -65.75 48.39
CA GLU A 181 101.09 -65.56 49.81
C GLU A 181 101.45 -66.92 50.49
N SER A 182 100.74 -67.99 50.08
CA SER A 182 100.98 -69.33 50.56
C SER A 182 102.17 -70.07 49.84
N GLY A 183 102.80 -69.41 48.86
CA GLY A 183 103.92 -69.93 48.11
C GLY A 183 103.60 -70.99 47.07
N VAL A 184 102.34 -71.22 46.69
CA VAL A 184 101.82 -72.22 45.76
C VAL A 184 102.10 -71.87 44.27
N ILE A 185 102.07 -70.55 43.93
CA ILE A 185 102.30 -70.05 42.57
C ILE A 185 103.52 -69.12 42.51
N SER A 186 104.10 -68.96 41.28
CA SER A 186 105.23 -68.08 41.04
C SER A 186 104.74 -66.59 40.85
N ARG A 187 105.69 -65.66 41.09
CA ARG A 187 105.42 -64.22 40.86
C ARG A 187 105.03 -63.90 39.42
N GLN A 188 105.71 -64.60 38.46
CA GLN A 188 105.44 -64.45 37.04
C GLN A 188 104.00 -64.90 36.67
N GLU A 189 103.47 -65.89 37.35
CA GLU A 189 102.12 -66.40 37.13
C GLU A 189 101.05 -65.45 37.75
N PHE A 190 101.30 -64.86 38.92
CA PHE A 190 100.47 -63.79 39.52
C PHE A 190 100.43 -62.55 38.65
N ASP A 191 101.56 -62.11 38.09
CA ASP A 191 101.62 -60.96 37.18
C ASP A 191 100.71 -61.18 35.95
N ARG A 192 100.60 -62.40 35.43
CA ARG A 192 99.66 -62.75 34.34
C ARG A 192 98.21 -62.50 34.73
N PHE A 193 97.78 -62.77 35.99
CA PHE A 193 96.46 -62.54 36.47
C PHE A 193 96.19 -61.01 36.68
N ARG A 194 97.22 -60.27 37.11
CA ARG A 194 97.16 -58.81 37.20
C ARG A 194 97.02 -58.18 35.81
N ASP A 195 97.81 -58.63 34.85
CA ASP A 195 97.70 -58.16 33.45
C ASP A 195 96.31 -58.49 32.86
N ALA A 196 95.74 -59.67 33.18
CA ALA A 196 94.38 -60.04 32.78
C ALA A 196 93.29 -59.11 33.38
N VAL A 197 93.48 -58.58 34.61
CA VAL A 197 92.61 -57.58 35.19
C VAL A 197 92.72 -56.22 34.46
N ASP A 198 93.97 -55.80 34.17
CA ASP A 198 94.22 -54.57 33.44
C ASP A 198 93.67 -54.66 32.01
N ASP A 199 93.82 -55.79 31.32
CA ASP A 199 93.21 -56.04 30.01
C ASP A 199 91.66 -55.98 30.06
N ALA A 200 91.06 -56.60 31.09
CA ALA A 200 89.61 -56.58 31.28
C ALA A 200 89.09 -55.16 31.62
N ARG A 201 89.90 -54.34 32.32
CA ARG A 201 89.61 -52.93 32.63
C ARG A 201 89.63 -52.08 31.37
N VAL A 202 90.66 -52.21 30.53
CA VAL A 202 90.78 -51.55 29.23
C VAL A 202 89.61 -51.94 28.33
N ALA A 203 89.16 -53.21 28.34
CA ALA A 203 88.01 -53.68 27.61
C ALA A 203 86.70 -53.03 28.10
N LEU A 204 86.55 -52.83 29.42
CA LEU A 204 85.38 -52.09 30.01
C LEU A 204 85.38 -50.62 29.62
N ASP A 205 86.54 -49.95 29.72
CA ASP A 205 86.66 -48.53 29.33
C ASP A 205 86.35 -48.34 27.84
N THR A 206 86.85 -49.26 26.99
CA THR A 206 86.53 -49.25 25.55
C THR A 206 85.04 -49.47 25.30
N ALA A 207 84.38 -50.41 25.97
CA ALA A 207 82.94 -50.64 25.87
C ALA A 207 82.08 -49.41 26.36
N SER A 208 82.57 -48.82 27.48
CA SER A 208 81.96 -47.60 28.03
C SER A 208 82.06 -46.40 27.09
N ALA A 209 83.24 -46.20 26.47
CA ALA A 209 83.40 -45.13 25.46
C ALA A 209 82.49 -45.35 24.23
N ARG A 210 82.33 -46.63 23.80
CA ARG A 210 81.45 -47.00 22.72
C ARG A 210 79.97 -46.70 23.10
N LEU A 211 79.57 -47.02 24.33
CA LEU A 211 78.19 -46.66 24.82
C LEU A 211 77.95 -45.16 24.78
N GLU A 212 78.90 -44.37 25.27
CA GLU A 212 78.72 -42.89 25.24
C GLU A 212 78.66 -42.37 23.81
N SER A 213 79.44 -42.92 22.87
CA SER A 213 79.32 -42.59 21.44
C SER A 213 77.94 -42.90 20.90
N GLN A 214 77.31 -44.05 21.25
CA GLN A 214 75.96 -44.39 20.85
C GLN A 214 74.89 -43.44 21.46
N ARG A 215 75.08 -43.01 22.72
CA ARG A 215 74.25 -42.04 23.37
C ARG A 215 74.29 -40.67 22.68
N ILE A 216 75.46 -40.27 22.22
CA ILE A 216 75.63 -39.06 21.40
C ILE A 216 74.87 -39.20 20.08
N ALA A 217 74.98 -40.37 19.42
CA ALA A 217 74.21 -40.63 18.17
C ALA A 217 72.70 -40.58 18.36
N VAL A 218 72.20 -41.04 19.52
CA VAL A 218 70.77 -40.88 19.86
C VAL A 218 70.40 -39.40 20.00
N ARG A 219 71.19 -38.60 20.73
CA ARG A 219 70.96 -37.15 20.89
C ARG A 219 70.97 -36.42 19.55
N ASP A 220 71.92 -36.76 18.66
CA ASP A 220 71.97 -36.18 17.31
C ASP A 220 70.73 -36.56 16.48
N SER A 221 70.31 -37.81 16.49
CA SER A 221 69.12 -38.30 15.81
C SER A 221 67.84 -37.62 16.37
N GLN A 222 67.75 -37.42 17.71
CA GLN A 222 66.66 -36.70 18.35
C GLN A 222 66.61 -35.20 17.95
N ALA A 223 67.79 -34.53 17.88
CA ALA A 223 67.87 -33.16 17.43
C ALA A 223 67.42 -33.03 15.97
N ARG A 224 67.75 -33.96 15.10
CA ARG A 224 67.23 -34.01 13.72
C ARG A 224 65.76 -34.27 13.68
N LEU A 225 65.20 -35.15 14.51
CA LEU A 225 63.75 -35.35 14.62
C LEU A 225 63.02 -34.08 15.02
N VAL A 226 63.49 -33.35 16.03
CA VAL A 226 62.93 -32.07 16.47
C VAL A 226 62.98 -31.06 15.33
N SER A 227 64.03 -30.95 14.57
CA SER A 227 64.15 -30.07 13.39
C SER A 227 63.11 -30.43 12.34
N GLN A 228 62.85 -31.71 12.04
CA GLN A 228 61.82 -32.13 11.10
C GLN A 228 60.40 -31.84 11.63
N GLN A 229 60.20 -32.00 12.95
CA GLN A 229 58.91 -31.62 13.56
C GLN A 229 58.59 -30.10 13.44
N VAL A 230 59.65 -29.27 13.55
CA VAL A 230 59.49 -27.82 13.28
C VAL A 230 59.09 -27.58 11.84
N ALA A 231 59.78 -28.26 10.88
CA ALA A 231 59.44 -28.15 9.46
C ALA A 231 57.98 -28.57 9.16
N VAL A 232 57.47 -29.62 9.83
CA VAL A 232 56.03 -30.00 9.72
C VAL A 232 55.11 -28.90 10.27
N ARG A 233 55.47 -28.28 11.40
CA ARG A 233 54.68 -27.17 11.98
C ARG A 233 54.65 -25.99 11.02
N ASP A 234 55.75 -25.65 10.39
CA ASP A 234 55.81 -24.54 9.42
C ASP A 234 55.04 -24.89 8.15
N ALA A 235 55.09 -26.12 7.66
CA ALA A 235 54.28 -26.61 6.55
C ALA A 235 52.75 -26.57 6.89
N ARG A 236 52.36 -26.88 8.14
CA ARG A 236 50.94 -26.73 8.59
C ARG A 236 50.49 -25.28 8.56
N ARG A 237 51.34 -24.35 9.02
CA ARG A 237 51.04 -22.91 8.92
C ARG A 237 50.89 -22.45 7.48
N ALA A 238 51.73 -22.99 6.57
CA ALA A 238 51.61 -22.69 5.15
C ALA A 238 50.24 -23.15 4.57
N VAL A 239 49.76 -24.35 4.97
CA VAL A 239 48.42 -24.83 4.59
C VAL A 239 47.33 -23.92 5.16
N GLU A 240 47.42 -23.50 6.42
CA GLU A 240 46.49 -22.57 7.05
C GLU A 240 46.44 -21.22 6.32
N THR A 241 47.61 -20.65 6.00
CA THR A 241 47.71 -19.42 5.21
C THR A 241 47.08 -19.56 3.82
N ALA A 242 47.31 -20.69 3.15
CA ALA A 242 46.71 -20.97 1.86
C ALA A 242 45.17 -21.09 1.96
N ASN A 243 44.63 -21.71 3.02
CA ASN A 243 43.19 -21.78 3.29
C ASN A 243 42.58 -20.40 3.52
N ILE A 244 43.26 -19.52 4.27
CA ILE A 244 42.85 -18.09 4.42
C ILE A 244 42.83 -17.41 3.05
N GLY A 245 43.78 -17.70 2.19
CA GLY A 245 43.83 -17.23 0.80
C GLY A 245 42.59 -17.65 0.00
N VAL A 246 42.17 -18.91 0.12
CA VAL A 246 40.94 -19.42 -0.51
C VAL A 246 39.71 -18.66 0.02
N SER A 247 39.58 -18.54 1.34
CA SER A 247 38.45 -17.80 1.97
C SER A 247 38.39 -16.33 1.48
N SER A 248 39.55 -15.68 1.39
CA SER A 248 39.65 -14.32 0.86
C SER A 248 39.21 -14.22 -0.61
N SER A 249 39.64 -15.17 -1.44
CA SER A 249 39.27 -15.23 -2.86
C SER A 249 37.76 -15.55 -3.02
N GLN A 250 37.20 -16.44 -2.19
CA GLN A 250 35.77 -16.73 -2.16
C GLN A 250 34.96 -15.48 -1.81
N SER A 251 35.35 -14.72 -0.76
CA SER A 251 34.69 -13.50 -0.39
C SER A 251 34.68 -12.44 -1.52
N ARG A 252 35.80 -12.36 -2.27
CA ARG A 252 35.86 -11.49 -3.46
C ARG A 252 34.95 -11.99 -4.58
N ALA A 253 34.88 -13.29 -4.82
CA ALA A 253 33.98 -13.86 -5.82
C ALA A 253 32.51 -13.64 -5.43
N GLU A 254 32.15 -13.77 -4.16
CA GLU A 254 30.80 -13.43 -3.65
C GLU A 254 30.46 -11.95 -3.83
N GLN A 255 31.41 -11.06 -3.58
CA GLN A 255 31.26 -9.63 -3.84
C GLN A 255 31.00 -9.36 -5.32
N GLN A 256 31.80 -9.96 -6.24
CA GLN A 256 31.58 -9.81 -7.68
C GLN A 256 30.23 -10.42 -8.12
N ALA A 257 29.82 -11.54 -7.53
CA ALA A 257 28.49 -12.12 -7.76
C ALA A 257 27.35 -11.18 -7.33
N ALA A 258 27.51 -10.47 -6.21
CA ALA A 258 26.54 -9.49 -5.75
C ALA A 258 26.44 -8.28 -6.71
N VAL A 259 27.57 -7.77 -7.18
CA VAL A 259 27.62 -6.69 -8.18
C VAL A 259 26.95 -7.14 -9.49
N LEU A 260 27.26 -8.34 -9.97
CA LEU A 260 26.65 -8.92 -11.16
C LEU A 260 25.12 -9.05 -11.02
N ARG A 261 24.63 -9.51 -9.86
CA ARG A 261 23.18 -9.54 -9.60
C ARG A 261 22.54 -8.16 -9.68
N GLY A 262 23.21 -7.15 -9.13
CA GLY A 262 22.77 -5.74 -9.22
C GLY A 262 22.66 -5.26 -10.67
N GLN A 263 23.68 -5.53 -11.50
CA GLN A 263 23.69 -5.15 -12.92
C GLN A 263 22.61 -5.90 -13.72
N ARG A 264 22.42 -7.19 -13.46
CA ARG A 264 21.32 -7.96 -14.07
C ARG A 264 19.95 -7.39 -13.71
N SER A 265 19.75 -7.06 -12.43
CA SER A 265 18.49 -6.43 -12.00
C SER A 265 18.24 -5.10 -12.71
N GLN A 266 19.26 -4.27 -12.89
CA GLN A 266 19.12 -3.03 -13.66
C GLN A 266 18.80 -3.29 -15.13
N ARG A 267 19.47 -4.26 -15.76
CA ARG A 267 19.17 -4.68 -17.14
C ARG A 267 17.74 -5.20 -17.26
N ASP A 268 17.29 -6.06 -16.34
CA ASP A 268 15.94 -6.64 -16.37
C ASP A 268 14.86 -5.55 -16.23
N LYS A 269 15.16 -4.44 -15.54
CA LYS A 269 14.31 -3.25 -15.45
C LYS A 269 14.23 -2.43 -16.75
N THR A 270 14.96 -2.77 -17.80
CA THR A 270 14.74 -2.18 -19.13
C THR A 270 13.42 -2.65 -19.75
N LEU A 271 12.94 -3.83 -19.38
CA LEU A 271 11.61 -4.30 -19.73
C LEU A 271 10.63 -3.93 -18.61
N GLN A 272 9.85 -2.89 -18.85
CA GLN A 272 8.82 -2.44 -17.93
C GLN A 272 7.59 -3.31 -18.08
N VAL A 273 7.12 -3.87 -16.96
CA VAL A 273 5.95 -4.75 -16.93
C VAL A 273 4.82 -4.15 -16.10
N ALA A 274 3.59 -4.57 -16.36
CA ALA A 274 2.42 -4.12 -15.63
C ALA A 274 2.51 -4.53 -14.14
N PRO A 275 2.47 -3.57 -13.19
CA PRO A 275 2.52 -3.85 -11.77
C PRO A 275 1.19 -4.37 -11.21
N ILE A 276 0.07 -4.04 -11.87
CA ILE A 276 -1.30 -4.41 -11.52
C ILE A 276 -2.05 -4.90 -12.76
N ASN A 277 -3.17 -5.60 -12.54
CA ASN A 277 -4.14 -5.84 -13.60
C ASN A 277 -4.95 -4.55 -13.82
N GLY A 278 -5.24 -4.19 -15.05
CA GLY A 278 -6.01 -2.99 -15.31
C GLY A 278 -6.10 -2.62 -16.79
N VAL A 279 -6.50 -1.40 -17.05
CA VAL A 279 -6.59 -0.82 -18.40
C VAL A 279 -5.56 0.29 -18.53
N VAL A 280 -4.85 0.33 -19.64
CA VAL A 280 -3.95 1.43 -19.98
C VAL A 280 -4.78 2.69 -20.23
N ALA A 281 -4.70 3.65 -19.30
CA ALA A 281 -5.49 4.88 -19.36
C ALA A 281 -4.88 5.90 -20.32
N GLU A 282 -3.55 6.07 -20.28
CA GLU A 282 -2.83 7.06 -21.08
C GLU A 282 -1.38 6.63 -21.29
N ILE A 283 -0.82 6.94 -22.46
CA ILE A 283 0.59 6.71 -22.83
C ILE A 283 1.21 8.05 -23.26
N PRO A 284 1.65 8.91 -22.32
CA PRO A 284 2.24 10.19 -22.66
C PRO A 284 3.61 10.06 -23.36
N SER A 285 4.31 8.94 -23.14
CA SER A 285 5.63 8.68 -23.72
C SER A 285 5.56 8.11 -25.13
N LYS A 286 6.55 8.44 -25.97
CA LYS A 286 6.62 7.98 -27.36
C LYS A 286 7.90 7.18 -27.60
N VAL A 287 7.85 6.24 -28.55
CA VAL A 287 9.03 5.53 -29.04
C VAL A 287 10.10 6.54 -29.50
N GLY A 288 11.35 6.31 -29.09
CA GLY A 288 12.49 7.19 -29.38
C GLY A 288 12.73 8.27 -28.32
N THR A 289 11.80 8.54 -27.37
CA THR A 289 12.06 9.46 -26.26
C THR A 289 12.97 8.83 -25.22
N PHE A 290 13.69 9.67 -24.48
CA PHE A 290 14.61 9.23 -23.44
C PHE A 290 13.88 9.23 -22.09
N ALA A 291 13.76 8.06 -21.48
CA ALA A 291 13.23 7.91 -20.14
C ALA A 291 14.31 8.17 -19.10
N VAL A 292 14.00 8.94 -18.07
CA VAL A 292 14.93 9.32 -16.98
C VAL A 292 14.40 8.74 -15.68
N ALA A 293 15.25 8.07 -14.94
CA ALA A 293 14.95 7.60 -13.59
C ALA A 293 15.00 8.78 -12.60
N SER A 294 13.89 9.52 -12.45
CA SER A 294 13.79 10.68 -11.56
C SER A 294 12.39 10.76 -10.95
N LEU A 295 12.29 11.27 -9.72
CA LEU A 295 11.03 11.55 -9.03
C LEU A 295 10.13 12.57 -9.75
N SER A 296 10.69 13.35 -10.66
CA SER A 296 9.98 14.36 -11.48
C SER A 296 9.81 13.91 -12.94
N SER A 297 10.07 12.64 -13.27
CA SER A 297 9.94 12.17 -14.63
C SER A 297 8.47 12.05 -15.03
N THR A 298 8.20 12.38 -16.30
CA THR A 298 6.90 12.09 -16.91
C THR A 298 6.63 10.59 -16.85
N ALA A 299 5.43 10.20 -16.45
CA ALA A 299 5.04 8.79 -16.45
C ALA A 299 5.21 8.20 -17.87
N LEU A 300 5.70 6.98 -17.96
CA LEU A 300 5.74 6.23 -19.23
C LEU A 300 4.33 5.94 -19.71
N MET A 301 3.47 5.51 -18.78
CA MET A 301 2.04 5.29 -18.97
C MET A 301 1.32 5.27 -17.62
N THR A 302 0.00 5.41 -17.68
CA THR A 302 -0.89 5.29 -16.51
C THR A 302 -1.78 4.07 -16.68
N ILE A 303 -1.83 3.21 -15.67
CA ILE A 303 -2.69 2.03 -15.62
C ILE A 303 -3.76 2.26 -14.57
N ALA A 304 -5.02 2.02 -14.94
CA ALA A 304 -6.19 2.12 -14.07
C ALA A 304 -6.67 0.73 -13.68
N ASP A 305 -6.79 0.47 -12.38
CA ASP A 305 -7.40 -0.76 -11.87
C ASP A 305 -8.93 -0.64 -11.94
N MET A 306 -9.54 -1.41 -12.84
CA MET A 306 -10.98 -1.44 -13.06
C MET A 306 -11.67 -2.64 -12.40
N SER A 307 -10.99 -3.33 -11.48
CA SER A 307 -11.58 -4.48 -10.75
C SER A 307 -12.77 -4.05 -9.88
N THR A 308 -12.68 -2.87 -9.31
CA THR A 308 -13.76 -2.22 -8.58
C THR A 308 -13.92 -0.80 -9.12
N ILE A 309 -15.13 -0.46 -9.54
CA ILE A 309 -15.42 0.83 -10.12
C ILE A 309 -16.14 1.68 -9.08
N ASN A 310 -15.61 2.87 -8.84
CA ASN A 310 -16.17 3.85 -7.94
C ASN A 310 -16.70 5.06 -8.72
N VAL A 311 -17.66 5.74 -8.13
CA VAL A 311 -18.10 7.05 -8.59
C VAL A 311 -17.77 8.07 -7.50
N GLU A 312 -16.96 9.05 -7.83
CA GLU A 312 -16.60 10.13 -6.93
C GLU A 312 -17.54 11.32 -7.21
N VAL A 313 -18.46 11.60 -6.30
CA VAL A 313 -19.40 12.71 -6.41
C VAL A 313 -19.03 13.85 -5.48
N LYS A 314 -19.44 15.07 -5.87
CA LYS A 314 -19.24 16.30 -5.10
C LYS A 314 -20.54 16.72 -4.47
N VAL A 315 -20.62 16.63 -3.15
CA VAL A 315 -21.81 16.99 -2.35
C VAL A 315 -21.58 18.36 -1.73
N ASP A 316 -22.60 19.22 -1.80
CA ASP A 316 -22.57 20.56 -1.22
C ASP A 316 -22.45 20.54 0.31
N GLU A 317 -21.81 21.57 0.91
CA GLU A 317 -21.62 21.71 2.37
C GLU A 317 -22.95 21.67 3.13
N THR A 318 -24.04 22.12 2.54
CA THR A 318 -25.37 22.15 3.18
C THR A 318 -26.03 20.78 3.27
N GLU A 319 -25.60 19.83 2.47
CA GLU A 319 -26.21 18.49 2.38
C GLU A 319 -25.31 17.36 2.88
N ILE A 320 -24.01 17.63 3.04
CA ILE A 320 -23.03 16.60 3.42
C ILE A 320 -23.30 15.97 4.79
N ASP A 321 -23.91 16.72 5.70
CA ASP A 321 -24.25 16.21 7.04
C ASP A 321 -25.31 15.09 7.00
N LYS A 322 -26.14 15.05 5.94
CA LYS A 322 -27.16 14.03 5.73
C LYS A 322 -26.59 12.74 5.14
N VAL A 323 -25.37 12.80 4.53
CA VAL A 323 -24.73 11.67 3.87
C VAL A 323 -23.87 10.90 4.87
N GLU A 324 -24.11 9.60 4.98
CA GLU A 324 -23.35 8.68 5.84
C GLU A 324 -22.85 7.47 5.04
N VAL A 325 -21.76 6.88 5.51
CA VAL A 325 -21.21 5.65 4.92
C VAL A 325 -22.19 4.49 5.12
N GLY A 326 -22.35 3.67 4.08
CA GLY A 326 -23.30 2.56 4.07
C GLY A 326 -24.68 2.91 3.47
N GLN A 327 -24.92 4.16 3.11
CA GLN A 327 -26.17 4.56 2.43
C GLN A 327 -26.18 4.05 0.99
N LYS A 328 -27.37 3.65 0.53
CA LYS A 328 -27.59 3.22 -0.85
C LYS A 328 -27.74 4.42 -1.77
N ALA A 329 -27.18 4.29 -2.96
CA ALA A 329 -27.27 5.29 -4.00
C ALA A 329 -27.69 4.67 -5.33
N LYS A 330 -28.43 5.42 -6.13
CA LYS A 330 -28.71 5.10 -7.53
C LYS A 330 -27.84 6.01 -8.40
N ILE A 331 -27.08 5.40 -9.27
CA ILE A 331 -26.14 6.12 -10.13
C ILE A 331 -26.60 6.01 -11.57
N LYS A 332 -26.68 7.15 -12.22
CA LYS A 332 -26.93 7.28 -13.66
C LYS A 332 -25.65 7.80 -14.30
N VAL A 333 -25.06 6.99 -15.18
CA VAL A 333 -23.89 7.38 -15.97
C VAL A 333 -24.37 7.89 -17.32
N ASP A 334 -23.95 9.09 -17.70
CA ASP A 334 -24.46 9.77 -18.90
C ASP A 334 -24.25 8.95 -20.19
N ALA A 335 -23.20 8.16 -20.24
CA ALA A 335 -22.89 7.29 -21.39
C ALA A 335 -23.87 6.11 -21.57
N PHE A 336 -24.58 5.70 -20.53
CA PHE A 336 -25.53 4.57 -20.57
C PHE A 336 -27.00 5.00 -20.59
N GLY A 337 -27.26 6.31 -20.78
CA GLY A 337 -28.59 6.86 -20.90
C GLY A 337 -29.39 6.76 -19.60
N GLU A 338 -30.52 6.03 -19.61
CA GLU A 338 -31.42 5.96 -18.44
C GLU A 338 -31.19 4.76 -17.52
N GLN A 339 -30.14 3.98 -17.76
CA GLN A 339 -29.84 2.84 -16.92
C GLN A 339 -29.36 3.29 -15.54
N GLU A 340 -30.10 2.89 -14.49
CA GLU A 340 -29.72 3.12 -13.11
C GLU A 340 -28.83 1.95 -12.62
N ILE A 341 -27.70 2.29 -12.02
CA ILE A 341 -26.74 1.36 -11.42
C ILE A 341 -26.84 1.54 -9.91
N GLU A 342 -26.89 0.43 -9.18
CA GLU A 342 -26.87 0.47 -7.72
C GLU A 342 -25.46 0.70 -7.20
N GLY A 343 -25.34 1.47 -6.12
CA GLY A 343 -24.11 1.73 -5.42
C GLY A 343 -24.30 1.93 -3.92
N GLU A 344 -23.20 1.90 -3.21
CA GLU A 344 -23.14 2.11 -1.78
C GLU A 344 -22.07 3.14 -1.45
N VAL A 345 -22.37 4.07 -0.55
CA VAL A 345 -21.41 5.07 -0.06
C VAL A 345 -20.36 4.37 0.79
N THR A 346 -19.13 4.34 0.31
CA THR A 346 -18.00 3.69 1.01
C THR A 346 -17.14 4.68 1.77
N GLN A 347 -17.04 5.92 1.28
CA GLN A 347 -16.18 6.92 1.90
C GLN A 347 -16.76 8.32 1.77
N LYS A 348 -16.66 9.09 2.85
CA LYS A 348 -16.93 10.53 2.93
C LYS A 348 -15.62 11.22 3.28
N THR A 349 -15.12 12.07 2.40
CA THR A 349 -13.86 12.79 2.65
C THR A 349 -14.10 13.98 3.55
N PRO A 350 -13.36 14.12 4.68
CA PRO A 350 -13.57 15.22 5.62
C PRO A 350 -13.05 16.57 5.12
N LEU A 351 -12.31 16.59 4.01
CA LEU A 351 -11.71 17.80 3.45
C LEU A 351 -12.62 18.42 2.40
N ALA A 352 -12.98 19.68 2.60
CA ALA A 352 -13.71 20.46 1.60
C ALA A 352 -12.80 20.84 0.43
N VAL A 353 -13.36 20.80 -0.78
CA VAL A 353 -12.68 21.23 -2.02
C VAL A 353 -13.43 22.44 -2.57
N GLY A 354 -12.72 23.48 -2.97
CA GLY A 354 -13.33 24.63 -3.65
C GLY A 354 -13.86 24.23 -5.03
N LYS A 355 -14.97 24.79 -5.44
CA LYS A 355 -15.65 24.44 -6.71
C LYS A 355 -14.80 24.64 -7.96
N SER A 356 -13.81 25.54 -7.91
CA SER A 356 -12.88 25.84 -9.03
C SER A 356 -11.63 24.94 -9.07
N GLN A 357 -11.38 24.09 -8.08
CA GLN A 357 -10.18 23.25 -8.04
C GLN A 357 -10.43 21.89 -8.68
N THR A 358 -9.89 21.72 -9.88
CA THR A 358 -9.99 20.48 -10.67
C THR A 358 -8.87 19.48 -10.34
N SER A 359 -7.86 19.84 -9.55
CA SER A 359 -6.70 18.97 -9.24
C SER A 359 -6.62 18.61 -7.76
N GLY A 360 -6.40 17.34 -7.49
CA GLY A 360 -6.28 16.71 -6.17
C GLY A 360 -5.04 17.06 -5.34
N GLY A 361 -4.62 18.34 -5.35
CA GLY A 361 -3.54 18.83 -4.49
C GLY A 361 -4.10 19.44 -3.21
N LEU A 362 -3.40 19.21 -2.08
CA LEU A 362 -3.58 19.93 -0.83
C LEU A 362 -3.19 21.41 -1.03
N SER A 363 -4.03 22.23 -1.69
CA SER A 363 -3.80 23.65 -1.69
C SER A 363 -4.51 24.27 -0.49
N THR A 364 -3.71 24.81 0.40
CA THR A 364 -4.11 25.50 1.64
C THR A 364 -4.79 26.86 1.41
N ASN A 365 -4.92 27.32 0.18
CA ASN A 365 -5.60 28.57 -0.17
C ASN A 365 -7.05 28.29 -0.59
N ILE A 366 -7.92 28.06 0.38
CA ILE A 366 -9.37 28.04 0.16
C ILE A 366 -9.83 29.50 0.09
N ASN A 367 -10.31 29.91 -1.07
CA ASN A 367 -10.94 31.21 -1.23
C ASN A 367 -12.26 31.18 -0.41
N VAL A 368 -12.34 31.99 0.64
CA VAL A 368 -13.46 31.95 1.63
C VAL A 368 -14.83 32.27 1.00
N GLN A 369 -14.86 32.76 -0.24
CA GLN A 369 -16.06 33.13 -0.98
C GLN A 369 -16.56 32.07 -1.96
N GLU A 370 -15.85 30.92 -2.13
CA GLU A 370 -16.31 29.85 -3.01
C GLU A 370 -17.18 28.85 -2.25
N ALA A 371 -18.20 28.32 -2.92
CA ALA A 371 -19.01 27.22 -2.41
C ALA A 371 -18.09 26.01 -2.18
N LYS A 372 -18.22 25.42 -1.01
CA LYS A 372 -17.42 24.25 -0.60
C LYS A 372 -18.17 22.98 -0.93
N GLU A 373 -17.46 22.06 -1.56
CA GLU A 373 -17.97 20.74 -1.90
C GLU A 373 -17.14 19.66 -1.17
N PHE A 374 -17.80 18.58 -0.78
CA PHE A 374 -17.16 17.44 -0.16
C PHE A 374 -17.19 16.24 -1.11
N ARG A 375 -16.08 15.55 -1.21
CA ARG A 375 -16.02 14.33 -2.02
C ARG A 375 -16.59 13.14 -1.27
N VAL A 376 -17.52 12.46 -1.95
CA VAL A 376 -18.12 11.21 -1.50
C VAL A 376 -17.82 10.14 -2.54
N VAL A 377 -17.30 9.01 -2.09
CA VAL A 377 -17.00 7.86 -2.95
C VAL A 377 -18.11 6.83 -2.80
N ILE A 378 -18.68 6.44 -3.91
CA ILE A 378 -19.74 5.46 -4.01
C ILE A 378 -19.22 4.29 -4.82
N GLN A 379 -19.17 3.12 -4.23
CA GLN A 379 -18.80 1.89 -4.91
C GLN A 379 -20.01 1.36 -5.68
N LEU A 380 -19.81 1.05 -6.95
CA LEU A 380 -20.83 0.41 -7.76
C LEU A 380 -20.93 -1.07 -7.39
N VAL A 381 -22.16 -1.55 -7.20
CA VAL A 381 -22.47 -2.94 -6.88
C VAL A 381 -23.36 -3.55 -7.96
N ASN A 382 -23.37 -4.88 -8.07
CA ASN A 382 -24.21 -5.62 -9.01
C ASN A 382 -24.05 -5.20 -10.50
N LEU A 383 -22.79 -4.87 -10.89
CA LEU A 383 -22.48 -4.54 -12.28
C LEU A 383 -22.61 -5.77 -13.19
N THR A 384 -23.30 -5.62 -14.32
CA THR A 384 -23.25 -6.60 -15.39
C THR A 384 -21.90 -6.52 -16.13
N GLU A 385 -21.43 -7.63 -16.70
CA GLU A 385 -20.16 -7.66 -17.45
C GLU A 385 -20.14 -6.63 -18.59
N GLU A 386 -21.27 -6.41 -19.27
CA GLU A 386 -21.39 -5.38 -20.31
C GLU A 386 -21.18 -3.98 -19.76
N THR A 387 -21.81 -3.65 -18.64
CA THR A 387 -21.67 -2.34 -17.98
C THR A 387 -20.26 -2.15 -17.46
N GLN A 388 -19.67 -3.16 -16.83
CA GLN A 388 -18.30 -3.10 -16.33
C GLN A 388 -17.28 -2.86 -17.44
N ASN A 389 -17.41 -3.57 -18.56
CA ASN A 389 -16.51 -3.41 -19.71
C ASN A 389 -16.75 -2.09 -20.49
N GLY A 390 -17.93 -1.49 -20.37
CA GLY A 390 -18.28 -0.23 -21.02
C GLY A 390 -17.87 1.01 -20.22
N LEU A 391 -17.73 0.91 -18.90
CA LEU A 391 -17.34 2.02 -18.04
C LEU A 391 -15.87 2.43 -18.28
N ARG A 392 -15.65 3.73 -18.42
CA ARG A 392 -14.31 4.31 -18.59
C ARG A 392 -14.05 5.33 -17.50
N PRO A 393 -12.82 5.43 -16.98
CA PRO A 393 -12.44 6.51 -16.07
C PRO A 393 -12.71 7.88 -16.68
N GLY A 394 -13.24 8.80 -15.89
CA GLY A 394 -13.58 10.16 -16.33
C GLY A 394 -14.97 10.33 -16.95
N MET A 395 -15.79 9.28 -17.08
CA MET A 395 -17.19 9.42 -17.49
C MET A 395 -17.98 10.17 -16.42
N SER A 396 -18.85 11.10 -16.86
CA SER A 396 -19.75 11.84 -15.97
C SER A 396 -20.86 10.92 -15.46
N ALA A 397 -21.19 11.09 -14.18
CA ALA A 397 -22.24 10.34 -13.51
C ALA A 397 -23.00 11.23 -12.53
N THR A 398 -24.29 10.97 -12.39
CA THR A 398 -25.15 11.60 -11.37
C THR A 398 -25.56 10.53 -10.38
N ALA A 399 -25.33 10.78 -9.09
CA ALA A 399 -25.75 9.88 -8.02
C ALA A 399 -26.88 10.49 -7.20
N VAL A 400 -27.91 9.71 -6.94
CA VAL A 400 -29.02 9.99 -6.05
C VAL A 400 -28.84 9.15 -4.79
N ILE A 401 -28.30 9.76 -3.73
CA ILE A 401 -28.01 9.10 -2.45
C ILE A 401 -29.26 9.13 -1.58
N THR A 402 -29.71 7.99 -1.10
CA THR A 402 -30.85 7.90 -0.17
C THR A 402 -30.35 8.12 1.25
N THR A 403 -30.65 9.28 1.81
CA THR A 403 -30.13 9.67 3.13
C THR A 403 -31.01 9.17 4.28
N LYS A 404 -32.34 9.17 4.10
CA LYS A 404 -33.28 8.68 5.10
C LYS A 404 -34.54 8.14 4.44
N THR A 405 -35.02 7.03 4.95
CA THR A 405 -36.27 6.41 4.54
C THR A 405 -37.21 6.35 5.74
N VAL A 406 -38.47 6.75 5.57
CA VAL A 406 -39.50 6.62 6.60
C VAL A 406 -40.72 5.98 5.96
N GLU A 407 -41.30 4.99 6.66
CA GLU A 407 -42.43 4.21 6.20
C GLU A 407 -43.74 4.71 6.83
N ASN A 408 -44.87 4.56 6.10
CA ASN A 408 -46.21 4.83 6.55
C ASN A 408 -46.39 6.26 7.10
N VAL A 409 -46.03 7.25 6.29
CA VAL A 409 -46.06 8.69 6.70
C VAL A 409 -47.10 9.50 5.93
N ILE A 410 -47.70 10.45 6.61
CA ILE A 410 -48.53 11.48 5.98
C ILE A 410 -47.60 12.40 5.19
N ALA A 411 -47.81 12.50 3.89
CA ALA A 411 -47.02 13.33 3.02
C ALA A 411 -47.91 14.25 2.19
N VAL A 412 -47.45 15.47 1.97
CA VAL A 412 -48.11 16.48 1.12
C VAL A 412 -47.11 16.99 0.08
N PRO A 413 -47.57 17.39 -1.12
CA PRO A 413 -46.69 18.01 -2.10
C PRO A 413 -45.98 19.24 -1.54
N LEU A 414 -44.67 19.39 -1.85
CA LEU A 414 -43.87 20.52 -1.38
C LEU A 414 -44.53 21.89 -1.62
N GLN A 415 -45.27 22.00 -2.72
CA GLN A 415 -45.97 23.22 -3.13
C GLN A 415 -47.08 23.63 -2.17
N ALA A 416 -47.58 22.73 -1.33
CA ALA A 416 -48.67 23.00 -0.38
C ALA A 416 -48.19 23.69 0.90
N VAL A 417 -46.91 23.59 1.23
CA VAL A 417 -46.33 24.15 2.46
C VAL A 417 -45.98 25.62 2.24
N VAL A 418 -46.56 26.48 3.09
CA VAL A 418 -46.37 27.94 3.04
C VAL A 418 -45.73 28.39 4.36
N GLU A 419 -44.81 29.34 4.27
CA GLU A 419 -44.20 29.97 5.44
C GLU A 419 -44.86 31.32 5.71
N LYS A 420 -45.45 31.49 6.90
CA LYS A 420 -46.02 32.75 7.33
C LYS A 420 -45.24 33.36 8.48
N LYS A 421 -45.14 34.70 8.47
CA LYS A 421 -44.64 35.45 9.61
C LYS A 421 -45.71 35.47 10.72
N PRO A 422 -45.31 35.40 12.00
CA PRO A 422 -46.27 35.35 13.12
C PRO A 422 -47.28 36.51 13.17
N ASP A 423 -46.94 37.67 12.63
CA ASP A 423 -47.83 38.87 12.61
C ASP A 423 -49.03 38.74 11.66
N ASP A 424 -48.98 37.86 10.67
CA ASP A 424 -50.07 37.64 9.69
C ASP A 424 -51.04 36.53 10.13
N ALA A 425 -50.75 35.84 11.24
CA ALA A 425 -51.55 34.70 11.72
C ALA A 425 -52.58 35.05 12.78
N ASN A 426 -52.53 36.24 13.42
CA ASN A 426 -53.50 36.68 14.42
C ASN A 426 -54.08 38.00 14.04
N GLY A 427 -55.31 37.98 13.44
CA GLY A 427 -56.13 39.15 13.19
C GLY A 427 -56.71 39.70 14.48
N SER A 428 -55.94 40.29 15.34
CA SER A 428 -56.45 41.03 16.51
C SER A 428 -55.56 42.22 16.84
N ASN A 429 -56.22 43.39 16.80
CA ASN A 429 -55.68 44.66 17.26
C ASN A 429 -55.04 44.56 18.67
N SER A 430 -53.77 44.77 18.77
CA SER A 430 -53.12 45.16 20.03
C SER A 430 -51.94 46.11 19.76
N VAL A 431 -51.97 47.20 20.53
CA VAL A 431 -51.16 48.43 20.52
C VAL A 431 -49.63 48.05 20.67
N PRO A 432 -48.75 48.78 19.99
CA PRO A 432 -47.29 48.39 20.03
C PRO A 432 -46.64 48.81 21.33
N ALA A 433 -46.09 47.87 22.04
CA ALA A 433 -45.10 48.08 23.10
C ALA A 433 -43.71 48.14 22.48
N ALA A 434 -42.83 48.98 23.06
CA ALA A 434 -41.52 49.36 22.58
C ALA A 434 -40.56 48.16 22.34
N PRO A 435 -39.59 48.23 21.39
CA PRO A 435 -38.78 47.12 20.99
C PRO A 435 -37.61 46.88 21.97
N THR A 436 -37.59 45.71 22.58
CA THR A 436 -36.40 45.08 23.11
C THR A 436 -35.69 44.29 21.98
N PRO A 437 -34.37 44.27 21.86
CA PRO A 437 -33.68 43.53 20.81
C PRO A 437 -33.66 42.04 21.16
N SER A 438 -34.60 41.28 20.62
CA SER A 438 -34.66 39.84 20.75
C SER A 438 -35.11 39.24 19.43
N GLU A 439 -34.35 38.25 18.96
CA GLU A 439 -34.55 37.29 17.88
C GLU A 439 -35.74 37.51 16.93
N LYS A 440 -35.43 37.66 15.64
CA LYS A 440 -36.49 37.68 14.60
C LYS A 440 -37.38 36.44 14.75
N PRO A 441 -38.68 36.58 14.91
CA PRO A 441 -39.59 35.46 15.09
C PRO A 441 -39.46 34.49 13.90
N LYS A 442 -39.23 33.20 14.21
CA LYS A 442 -39.11 32.14 13.19
C LYS A 442 -40.42 32.04 12.41
N PRO A 443 -40.40 31.96 11.07
CA PRO A 443 -41.59 31.76 10.27
C PRO A 443 -42.28 30.44 10.63
N ILE A 444 -43.61 30.48 10.74
CA ILE A 444 -44.42 29.29 11.02
C ILE A 444 -44.72 28.61 9.68
N LYS A 445 -44.36 27.33 9.56
CA LYS A 445 -44.72 26.49 8.41
C LYS A 445 -46.15 25.99 8.60
N GLY A 446 -46.97 26.06 7.55
CA GLY A 446 -48.33 25.57 7.59
C GLY A 446 -48.86 25.24 6.20
N VAL A 447 -49.99 24.61 6.18
CA VAL A 447 -50.74 24.30 4.94
C VAL A 447 -52.15 24.85 5.00
N TYR A 448 -52.73 25.16 3.84
CA TYR A 448 -54.13 25.50 3.76
C TYR A 448 -54.97 24.25 3.52
N ILE A 449 -55.90 23.96 4.43
CA ILE A 449 -56.91 22.91 4.26
C ILE A 449 -58.20 23.52 3.72
N LEU A 450 -58.89 22.78 2.86
CA LEU A 450 -60.22 23.15 2.36
C LEU A 450 -61.29 22.63 3.33
N ASP A 451 -61.94 23.54 4.07
CA ASP A 451 -63.09 23.23 4.94
C ASP A 451 -64.36 23.75 4.27
N GLY A 452 -65.09 22.83 3.60
CA GLY A 452 -66.22 23.19 2.73
C GLY A 452 -65.74 24.02 1.52
N ASN A 453 -65.97 25.34 1.50
CA ASN A 453 -65.52 26.28 0.45
C ASN A 453 -64.57 27.36 1.00
N LYS A 454 -63.99 27.15 2.21
CA LYS A 454 -63.13 28.14 2.85
C LYS A 454 -61.71 27.54 3.04
N ALA A 455 -60.71 28.36 2.81
CA ALA A 455 -59.33 28.03 3.09
C ALA A 455 -59.01 28.35 4.55
N ARG A 456 -58.59 27.32 5.31
CA ARG A 456 -58.14 27.42 6.71
C ARG A 456 -56.67 27.13 6.80
N PHE A 457 -55.92 28.03 7.43
CA PHE A 457 -54.51 27.81 7.67
C PHE A 457 -54.30 26.89 8.89
N VAL A 458 -53.51 25.85 8.73
CA VAL A 458 -53.15 24.93 9.80
C VAL A 458 -51.64 24.90 9.89
N ALA A 459 -51.10 25.28 11.07
CA ALA A 459 -49.69 25.15 11.34
C ALA A 459 -49.31 23.66 11.41
N VAL A 460 -48.25 23.28 10.71
CA VAL A 460 -47.78 21.90 10.65
C VAL A 460 -46.30 21.79 11.00
N GLU A 461 -45.95 20.71 11.61
CA GLU A 461 -44.54 20.33 11.76
C GLU A 461 -44.12 19.43 10.61
N THR A 462 -43.04 19.79 9.96
CA THR A 462 -42.52 19.07 8.79
C THR A 462 -41.38 18.14 9.20
N GLY A 463 -41.37 16.90 8.68
CA GLY A 463 -40.30 15.91 8.85
C GLY A 463 -39.33 15.91 7.67
N ILE A 464 -39.05 14.70 7.11
CA ILE A 464 -38.15 14.56 5.96
C ILE A 464 -38.80 15.12 4.69
N THR A 465 -37.93 15.65 3.83
CA THR A 465 -38.30 16.15 2.51
C THR A 465 -37.86 15.13 1.47
N GLY A 466 -38.81 14.63 0.70
CA GLY A 466 -38.55 13.78 -0.48
C GLY A 466 -38.40 14.64 -1.74
N GLU A 467 -38.43 13.98 -2.89
CA GLU A 467 -38.24 14.63 -4.20
C GLU A 467 -39.44 15.56 -4.57
N SER A 468 -40.68 15.12 -4.32
CA SER A 468 -41.90 15.86 -4.65
C SER A 468 -42.80 16.17 -3.44
N ASP A 469 -42.65 15.38 -2.37
CA ASP A 469 -43.53 15.42 -1.21
C ASP A 469 -42.69 15.69 0.07
N ILE A 470 -43.35 16.28 1.08
CA ILE A 470 -42.76 16.51 2.41
C ILE A 470 -43.59 15.81 3.47
N GLN A 471 -42.92 15.18 4.42
CA GLN A 471 -43.56 14.54 5.56
C GLN A 471 -44.14 15.56 6.50
N ILE A 472 -45.37 15.33 6.96
CA ILE A 472 -46.00 16.07 8.05
C ILE A 472 -46.04 15.18 9.28
N THR A 473 -45.37 15.63 10.34
CA THR A 473 -45.29 14.89 11.62
C THR A 473 -46.45 15.23 12.54
N SER A 474 -47.00 16.46 12.48
CA SER A 474 -48.16 16.88 13.25
C SER A 474 -48.93 17.96 12.54
N GLY A 475 -50.25 18.06 12.83
CA GLY A 475 -51.12 19.12 12.34
C GLY A 475 -52.08 18.70 11.23
N LEU A 476 -51.92 17.54 10.57
CA LEU A 476 -52.83 17.04 9.54
C LEU A 476 -53.32 15.62 9.85
N SER A 477 -54.51 15.29 9.36
CA SER A 477 -55.07 13.92 9.40
C SER A 477 -55.27 13.38 7.99
N GLU A 478 -55.20 12.08 7.86
CA GLU A 478 -55.44 11.37 6.59
C GLU A 478 -56.86 11.69 6.07
N GLY A 479 -56.97 11.91 4.79
CA GLY A 479 -58.26 12.21 4.13
C GLY A 479 -58.61 13.68 4.03
N GLN A 480 -57.88 14.60 4.67
CA GLN A 480 -58.07 16.05 4.53
C GLN A 480 -57.68 16.55 3.13
N GLU A 481 -58.38 17.55 2.61
CA GLU A 481 -58.03 18.18 1.34
C GLU A 481 -57.10 19.39 1.58
N VAL A 482 -55.89 19.31 1.03
CA VAL A 482 -54.88 20.37 1.14
C VAL A 482 -54.77 21.13 -0.18
N ILE A 483 -54.69 22.45 -0.09
CA ILE A 483 -54.54 23.34 -1.25
C ILE A 483 -53.08 23.34 -1.69
N THR A 484 -52.85 22.95 -2.94
CA THR A 484 -51.49 22.81 -3.51
C THR A 484 -51.13 23.89 -4.53
N GLY A 485 -52.07 24.72 -4.92
CA GLY A 485 -51.74 25.75 -5.91
C GLY A 485 -52.91 26.58 -6.40
N PRO A 486 -52.61 27.58 -7.24
CA PRO A 486 -51.32 28.11 -7.67
C PRO A 486 -50.55 28.84 -6.54
N SER A 487 -49.19 28.73 -6.53
CA SER A 487 -48.34 29.31 -5.47
C SER A 487 -48.55 30.81 -5.25
N ARG A 488 -48.90 31.56 -6.30
CA ARG A 488 -49.23 33.00 -6.21
C ARG A 488 -50.45 33.24 -5.31
N ILE A 489 -51.46 32.36 -5.37
CA ILE A 489 -52.68 32.46 -4.56
C ILE A 489 -52.37 32.04 -3.13
N LEU A 490 -51.66 30.94 -2.92
CA LEU A 490 -51.27 30.42 -1.59
C LEU A 490 -50.53 31.48 -0.74
N ASN A 491 -49.65 32.27 -1.35
CA ASN A 491 -48.86 33.30 -0.65
C ASN A 491 -49.72 34.55 -0.27
N THR A 492 -50.87 34.76 -0.93
CA THR A 492 -51.76 35.91 -0.69
C THR A 492 -53.06 35.53 0.01
N LEU A 493 -53.31 34.22 0.18
CA LEU A 493 -54.53 33.68 0.76
C LEU A 493 -54.63 34.06 2.25
N LYS A 494 -55.77 34.70 2.62
CA LYS A 494 -56.09 35.00 4.01
C LYS A 494 -56.96 33.89 4.60
N GLU A 495 -56.90 33.74 5.91
CA GLU A 495 -57.73 32.80 6.64
C GLU A 495 -59.24 33.09 6.36
N ASP A 496 -60.05 32.04 6.26
CA ASP A 496 -61.50 32.09 5.93
C ASP A 496 -61.85 32.64 4.56
N THR A 497 -60.93 32.76 3.61
CA THR A 497 -61.23 33.20 2.24
C THR A 497 -62.00 32.11 1.50
N LEU A 498 -63.13 32.52 0.82
CA LEU A 498 -63.88 31.63 -0.06
C LEU A 498 -63.00 31.25 -1.27
N VAL A 499 -62.84 30.00 -1.54
CA VAL A 499 -62.09 29.46 -2.67
C VAL A 499 -62.93 28.48 -3.47
N LYS A 500 -62.69 28.40 -4.77
CA LYS A 500 -63.39 27.48 -5.66
C LYS A 500 -62.38 26.36 -6.07
N LYS A 501 -62.83 25.13 -5.89
CA LYS A 501 -62.03 23.95 -6.31
C LYS A 501 -61.95 23.93 -7.84
N GLN A 502 -60.75 23.94 -8.39
CA GLN A 502 -60.51 23.75 -9.81
C GLN A 502 -60.65 22.23 -10.14
N GLU A 503 -61.65 21.87 -10.95
CA GLU A 503 -61.77 20.53 -11.48
C GLU A 503 -60.58 20.27 -12.43
N LYS A 504 -59.77 19.27 -12.13
CA LYS A 504 -58.68 18.81 -12.99
C LYS A 504 -59.27 18.28 -14.29
N LYS A 505 -59.20 19.06 -15.39
CA LYS A 505 -59.40 18.52 -16.73
C LYS A 505 -58.34 17.45 -16.95
N GLU A 506 -58.73 16.18 -17.02
CA GLU A 506 -57.90 15.13 -17.52
C GLU A 506 -57.45 15.49 -18.93
N GLY A 507 -56.18 15.82 -19.08
CA GLY A 507 -55.57 16.10 -20.36
C GLY A 507 -55.54 14.80 -21.18
N GLY A 508 -56.35 14.78 -22.23
CA GLY A 508 -56.36 13.72 -23.20
C GLY A 508 -54.96 13.53 -23.80
N ALA A 509 -54.44 12.32 -23.68
CA ALA A 509 -53.28 11.88 -24.41
C ALA A 509 -53.57 11.93 -25.91
N THR A 510 -52.88 12.82 -26.61
CA THR A 510 -52.84 12.80 -28.09
C THR A 510 -51.83 11.69 -28.48
N PRO A 511 -52.21 10.69 -29.24
CA PRO A 511 -51.24 9.77 -29.79
C PRO A 511 -50.44 10.47 -30.89
N ALA A 512 -49.14 10.58 -30.71
CA ALA A 512 -48.23 10.97 -31.75
C ALA A 512 -48.11 9.86 -32.79
N SER A 513 -48.31 10.24 -34.04
CA SER A 513 -48.05 9.42 -35.23
C SER A 513 -46.55 9.21 -35.46
#